data_784efbeb52cdcd540c7b1fd69a65fa8a
#
_entry.id   784efbeb52cdcd540c7b1fd69a65fa8a
#
_cell.length_a   1.000
_cell.length_b   1.000
_cell.length_c   1.000
_cell.angle_alpha   90.00
_cell.angle_beta   90.00
_cell.angle_gamma   90.00
#
_symmetry.space_group_name_H-M   'P 1'
#
loop_
_entity.id
_entity.type
_entity.pdbx_description
1 polymer ?
#
loop_
_entity_poly.entity_id
_entity_poly.type
_entity_poly.pdbx_seq_one_letter_code
_entity_poly.pdbx_strand_id
1 'polypeptide(L)'
;MKMTLRYALVVFASLFCFQCFAQTQNWREKYQVKKKDTLYGIAKKYSISVDALIEANPEMKVDGFELKKGSYVCIPYAASGTLGQTSATPVRTPMQTASRQFSGKTVRVGVMLPLHDVDGDGRRMTEFYRGMLMACDSLRAEGMNIDIHAWNVNIDADITNFIKQPGAAKCDIIFGPLYSKQVHALAEFCKARDIQMVIPFSITGDDVSMYRQIFQVYQTNDRQTNNSIETFLKLFPNCHPVFIDCNDKTSTKGNFTFGLRTRLESHNIGYGITNIGSSDDVFAKQFSPSRENIVILNTGRSPELTLALNKLAILKANNPTLKIKLFGYTEWMMYLGIDEAKFHEFDTYIPSTFYYNPASPRTQSLTRSYRQWFKTDMQNALPRFALTGYDYAQFFLRGFAKYGKAFTGVKNQNSWKAVQAPLRFKQVGAAGMQNDFFQLVHFMPNGNVEAILY
;
A
#
# COMPACT_ATOMS: atom_id res chain seq x y z
N MET A 1 68.21 29.57 7.66
CA MET A 1 67.65 28.29 7.12
C MET A 1 66.26 27.91 7.62
N LYS A 2 65.54 28.78 8.37
CA LYS A 2 64.12 28.51 8.83
C LYS A 2 63.10 29.42 8.11
N MET A 3 63.49 30.39 7.30
CA MET A 3 62.57 31.26 6.57
C MET A 3 62.24 30.76 5.16
N THR A 4 63.13 30.08 4.49
CA THR A 4 62.93 29.52 3.14
C THR A 4 62.00 28.31 3.10
N LEU A 5 61.90 27.57 4.19
CA LEU A 5 61.02 26.39 4.26
C LEU A 5 59.53 26.79 4.43
N ARG A 6 59.22 27.94 5.02
CA ARG A 6 57.83 28.42 5.17
C ARG A 6 57.26 28.97 3.87
N TYR A 7 58.09 29.62 3.02
CA TYR A 7 57.62 30.05 1.71
C TYR A 7 57.44 28.90 0.71
N ALA A 8 58.24 27.86 0.79
CA ALA A 8 58.06 26.66 -0.02
C ALA A 8 56.77 25.92 0.33
N LEU A 9 56.32 25.88 1.60
CA LEU A 9 55.08 25.23 2.05
C LEU A 9 53.84 26.05 1.65
N VAL A 10 53.91 27.38 1.62
CA VAL A 10 52.81 28.23 1.18
C VAL A 10 52.65 28.19 -0.35
N VAL A 11 53.73 28.10 -1.12
CA VAL A 11 53.66 27.93 -2.58
C VAL A 11 53.19 26.55 -2.97
N PHE A 12 53.52 25.50 -2.20
CA PHE A 12 53.00 24.13 -2.44
C PHE A 12 51.52 23.99 -2.07
N ALA A 13 51.05 24.70 -1.05
CA ALA A 13 49.63 24.74 -0.68
C ALA A 13 48.80 25.56 -1.68
N SER A 14 49.35 26.59 -2.32
CA SER A 14 48.65 27.35 -3.34
C SER A 14 48.59 26.67 -4.72
N LEU A 15 49.48 25.70 -5.00
CA LEU A 15 49.46 24.89 -6.23
C LEU A 15 48.50 23.71 -6.15
N PHE A 16 48.02 23.34 -4.95
CA PHE A 16 47.05 22.26 -4.77
C PHE A 16 45.58 22.73 -4.85
N CYS A 17 45.32 24.04 -4.92
CA CYS A 17 43.97 24.62 -5.03
C CYS A 17 43.50 24.86 -6.46
N PHE A 18 44.26 24.47 -7.49
CA PHE A 18 43.84 24.60 -8.90
C PHE A 18 43.72 23.25 -9.62
N GLN A 19 43.10 22.28 -8.98
CA GLN A 19 42.42 21.24 -9.75
C GLN A 19 40.94 21.63 -9.87
N CYS A 20 40.65 22.63 -10.68
CA CYS A 20 39.33 22.82 -11.27
C CYS A 20 39.03 21.57 -12.12
N PHE A 21 38.25 20.65 -11.56
CA PHE A 21 37.52 19.73 -12.39
C PHE A 21 36.62 20.57 -13.29
N ALA A 22 36.94 20.60 -14.57
CA ALA A 22 36.02 21.05 -15.61
C ALA A 22 34.87 19.98 -15.62
N GLN A 23 33.92 20.15 -14.72
CA GLN A 23 32.64 19.48 -14.84
C GLN A 23 31.96 20.07 -16.07
N THR A 24 31.83 19.29 -17.12
CA THR A 24 30.95 19.58 -18.25
C THR A 24 29.59 19.93 -17.66
N GLN A 25 29.18 21.18 -17.83
CA GLN A 25 27.91 21.68 -17.36
C GLN A 25 26.78 20.95 -18.10
N ASN A 26 26.23 19.93 -17.49
CA ASN A 26 25.14 19.14 -18.07
C ASN A 26 23.74 19.68 -17.71
N TRP A 27 23.61 20.99 -17.47
CA TRP A 27 22.33 21.62 -17.22
C TRP A 27 22.02 22.74 -18.22
N ARG A 28 20.73 22.91 -18.49
CA ARG A 28 20.19 23.91 -19.42
C ARG A 28 20.28 25.32 -18.84
N GLU A 29 19.90 25.50 -17.58
CA GLU A 29 19.89 26.77 -16.89
C GLU A 29 19.85 26.60 -15.37
N LYS A 30 20.13 27.68 -14.61
CA LYS A 30 19.92 27.77 -13.17
C LYS A 30 18.64 28.51 -12.88
N TYR A 31 17.70 27.83 -12.23
CA TYR A 31 16.42 28.38 -11.82
C TYR A 31 16.47 28.88 -10.37
N GLN A 32 16.11 30.12 -10.13
CA GLN A 32 16.00 30.66 -8.77
C GLN A 32 14.61 30.33 -8.19
N VAL A 33 14.61 29.63 -7.07
CA VAL A 33 13.40 29.16 -6.37
C VAL A 33 12.57 30.33 -5.87
N LYS A 34 11.29 30.37 -6.20
CA LYS A 34 10.32 31.37 -5.79
C LYS A 34 9.49 30.92 -4.58
N LYS A 35 8.74 31.83 -3.97
CA LYS A 35 7.81 31.50 -2.88
C LYS A 35 6.73 30.55 -3.41
N LYS A 36 6.52 29.43 -2.72
CA LYS A 36 5.58 28.33 -3.07
C LYS A 36 6.04 27.40 -4.20
N ASP A 37 7.25 27.52 -4.71
CA ASP A 37 7.79 26.52 -5.63
C ASP A 37 7.96 25.17 -4.92
N THR A 38 7.70 24.10 -5.68
CA THR A 38 7.94 22.71 -5.29
C THR A 38 8.85 22.07 -6.33
N LEU A 39 9.58 21.02 -5.97
CA LEU A 39 10.39 20.26 -6.94
C LEU A 39 9.55 19.78 -8.12
N TYR A 40 8.34 19.31 -7.85
CA TYR A 40 7.39 18.91 -8.88
C TYR A 40 6.98 20.10 -9.79
N GLY A 41 6.65 21.25 -9.19
CA GLY A 41 6.27 22.45 -9.95
C GLY A 41 7.41 22.93 -10.87
N ILE A 42 8.65 22.90 -10.37
CA ILE A 42 9.83 23.24 -11.17
C ILE A 42 10.07 22.22 -12.28
N ALA A 43 10.05 20.91 -11.96
CA ALA A 43 10.22 19.84 -12.94
C ALA A 43 9.16 19.91 -14.04
N LYS A 44 7.89 20.12 -13.68
CA LYS A 44 6.78 20.29 -14.62
C LYS A 44 6.97 21.51 -15.53
N LYS A 45 7.40 22.64 -14.97
CA LYS A 45 7.65 23.87 -15.73
C LYS A 45 8.68 23.68 -16.84
N TYR A 46 9.67 22.83 -16.61
CA TYR A 46 10.75 22.57 -17.54
C TYR A 46 10.60 21.27 -18.35
N SER A 47 9.47 20.58 -18.19
CA SER A 47 9.14 19.30 -18.87
C SER A 47 10.20 18.21 -18.65
N ILE A 48 10.71 18.12 -17.41
CA ILE A 48 11.66 17.10 -16.96
C ILE A 48 11.06 16.29 -15.81
N SER A 49 11.60 15.10 -15.54
CA SER A 49 11.20 14.32 -14.37
C SER A 49 11.78 14.92 -13.08
N VAL A 50 11.13 14.67 -11.95
CA VAL A 50 11.65 15.07 -10.63
C VAL A 50 12.98 14.38 -10.36
N ASP A 51 13.12 13.12 -10.78
CA ASP A 51 14.36 12.36 -10.63
C ASP A 51 15.52 13.00 -11.43
N ALA A 52 15.27 13.43 -12.67
CA ALA A 52 16.26 14.14 -13.47
C ALA A 52 16.66 15.48 -12.82
N LEU A 53 15.70 16.16 -12.19
CA LEU A 53 15.99 17.38 -11.45
C LEU A 53 16.86 17.11 -10.21
N ILE A 54 16.60 16.04 -9.47
CA ILE A 54 17.36 15.61 -8.30
C ILE A 54 18.76 15.12 -8.71
N GLU A 55 18.88 14.38 -9.81
CA GLU A 55 20.17 13.93 -10.32
C GLU A 55 21.08 15.11 -10.73
N ALA A 56 20.50 16.15 -11.31
CA ALA A 56 21.21 17.37 -11.67
C ALA A 56 21.60 18.24 -10.46
N ASN A 57 21.04 17.95 -9.28
CA ASN A 57 21.25 18.69 -8.03
C ASN A 57 21.57 17.71 -6.88
N PRO A 58 22.80 17.20 -6.79
CA PRO A 58 23.17 16.15 -5.82
C PRO A 58 22.88 16.52 -4.36
N GLU A 59 22.87 17.80 -4.01
CA GLU A 59 22.52 18.33 -2.70
C GLU A 59 21.06 17.97 -2.29
N MET A 60 20.19 17.71 -3.25
CA MET A 60 18.82 17.28 -3.00
C MET A 60 18.71 15.82 -2.55
N LYS A 61 19.80 15.05 -2.66
CA LYS A 61 19.87 13.64 -2.21
C LYS A 61 20.18 13.52 -0.71
N VAL A 62 20.54 14.62 -0.06
CA VAL A 62 20.89 14.62 1.36
C VAL A 62 19.63 14.61 2.21
N ASP A 63 19.59 13.75 3.24
CA ASP A 63 18.48 13.70 4.19
C ASP A 63 18.28 15.08 4.85
N GLY A 64 17.03 15.58 4.81
CA GLY A 64 16.70 16.90 5.36
C GLY A 64 16.83 18.06 4.37
N PHE A 65 17.07 17.82 3.09
CA PHE A 65 17.11 18.90 2.09
C PHE A 65 15.76 19.63 2.01
N GLU A 66 15.81 20.95 2.16
CA GLU A 66 14.68 21.85 1.98
C GLU A 66 14.89 22.78 0.79
N LEU A 67 13.89 22.88 -0.09
CA LEU A 67 13.89 23.83 -1.19
C LEU A 67 13.64 25.24 -0.67
N LYS A 68 14.70 26.02 -0.46
CA LYS A 68 14.61 27.39 0.12
C LYS A 68 14.35 28.44 -0.95
N LYS A 69 13.43 29.37 -0.67
CA LYS A 69 13.21 30.54 -1.53
C LYS A 69 14.54 31.30 -1.73
N GLY A 70 14.86 31.58 -2.97
CA GLY A 70 16.09 32.29 -3.36
C GLY A 70 17.28 31.38 -3.64
N SER A 71 17.24 30.07 -3.29
CA SER A 71 18.28 29.14 -3.72
C SER A 71 18.20 28.87 -5.23
N TYR A 72 19.27 28.32 -5.79
CA TYR A 72 19.31 28.00 -7.22
C TYR A 72 19.24 26.50 -7.41
N VAL A 73 18.48 26.07 -8.44
CA VAL A 73 18.31 24.69 -8.87
C VAL A 73 18.82 24.58 -10.31
N CYS A 74 19.70 23.63 -10.57
CA CYS A 74 20.18 23.33 -11.92
C CYS A 74 19.13 22.54 -12.69
N ILE A 75 18.72 23.07 -13.84
CA ILE A 75 17.72 22.44 -14.70
C ILE A 75 18.46 21.65 -15.79
N PRO A 76 18.38 20.31 -15.82
CA PRO A 76 19.01 19.51 -16.88
C PRO A 76 18.32 19.74 -18.21
N TYR A 77 19.00 19.40 -19.32
CA TYR A 77 18.38 19.33 -20.63
C TYR A 77 17.31 18.24 -20.61
N ALA A 78 16.15 18.52 -21.19
CA ALA A 78 15.18 17.47 -21.46
C ALA A 78 15.86 16.46 -22.40
N ALA A 79 15.74 15.16 -22.10
CA ALA A 79 16.30 14.11 -22.94
C ALA A 79 15.64 14.16 -24.31
N SER A 80 16.21 14.91 -25.25
CA SER A 80 15.82 14.96 -26.64
C SER A 80 16.40 13.74 -27.33
N GLY A 81 15.54 12.84 -27.78
CA GLY A 81 15.93 11.87 -28.80
C GLY A 81 16.17 12.59 -30.11
N THR A 82 17.39 12.56 -30.68
CA THR A 82 17.62 12.43 -32.12
C THR A 82 19.11 12.44 -32.48
N LEU A 83 19.52 11.37 -33.15
CA LEU A 83 20.47 11.20 -34.26
C LEU A 83 21.89 11.74 -34.20
N GLY A 84 22.85 10.81 -34.31
CA GLY A 84 23.97 11.00 -35.25
C GLY A 84 25.37 10.68 -34.72
N GLN A 85 25.77 9.44 -34.91
CA GLN A 85 27.09 8.96 -35.41
C GLN A 85 28.38 9.13 -34.60
N THR A 86 28.88 7.99 -34.30
CA THR A 86 30.18 7.30 -34.51
C THR A 86 31.28 7.42 -33.51
N SER A 87 31.59 6.29 -33.01
CA SER A 87 32.85 5.54 -32.88
C SER A 87 33.37 5.25 -31.48
N ALA A 88 33.56 3.95 -31.32
CA ALA A 88 34.45 3.23 -30.42
C ALA A 88 33.83 2.61 -29.15
N THR A 89 33.70 1.33 -29.25
CA THR A 89 33.27 0.31 -28.30
C THR A 89 34.12 0.28 -27.03
N PRO A 90 33.52 0.10 -25.85
CA PRO A 90 33.68 -1.19 -25.19
C PRO A 90 32.33 -1.85 -24.83
N VAL A 91 32.35 -3.14 -24.91
CA VAL A 91 31.28 -4.10 -24.66
C VAL A 91 30.56 -3.79 -23.33
N ARG A 92 29.30 -3.35 -23.42
CA ARG A 92 28.34 -3.35 -22.33
C ARG A 92 27.22 -4.31 -22.71
N THR A 93 26.99 -5.27 -21.85
CA THR A 93 25.82 -6.17 -21.84
C THR A 93 24.56 -5.38 -22.12
N PRO A 94 23.66 -5.83 -22.99
CA PRO A 94 22.45 -5.09 -23.36
C PRO A 94 21.54 -4.99 -22.13
N MET A 95 21.44 -3.80 -21.57
CA MET A 95 20.30 -3.42 -20.74
C MET A 95 19.09 -3.44 -21.69
N GLN A 96 18.19 -4.37 -21.45
CA GLN A 96 16.97 -4.52 -22.23
C GLN A 96 16.27 -3.17 -22.30
N THR A 97 16.17 -2.60 -23.48
CA THR A 97 15.27 -1.50 -23.82
C THR A 97 13.87 -1.92 -23.42
N ALA A 98 13.35 -1.31 -22.36
CA ALA A 98 11.96 -1.49 -21.97
C ALA A 98 11.11 -1.09 -23.18
N SER A 99 10.55 -2.07 -23.88
CA SER A 99 9.59 -1.86 -24.95
C SER A 99 8.47 -0.98 -24.42
N ARG A 100 8.12 0.11 -25.11
CA ARG A 100 6.96 0.94 -24.80
C ARG A 100 5.74 0.03 -24.70
N GLN A 101 5.33 -0.27 -23.49
CA GLN A 101 4.28 -1.26 -23.18
C GLN A 101 2.87 -0.69 -23.42
N PHE A 102 2.76 0.62 -23.64
CA PHE A 102 1.46 1.28 -23.69
C PHE A 102 1.19 1.91 -25.04
N SER A 103 0.01 1.66 -25.62
CA SER A 103 -0.47 2.34 -26.81
C SER A 103 -0.69 3.81 -26.49
N GLY A 104 -0.36 4.74 -27.38
CA GLY A 104 -0.36 6.18 -27.15
C GLY A 104 -1.70 6.84 -26.80
N LYS A 105 -2.73 6.07 -26.44
CA LYS A 105 -4.04 6.58 -25.97
C LYS A 105 -3.92 7.12 -24.54
N THR A 106 -4.43 8.32 -24.31
CA THR A 106 -4.49 8.94 -22.98
C THR A 106 -5.57 8.26 -22.13
N VAL A 107 -5.20 7.81 -20.92
CA VAL A 107 -6.16 7.34 -19.91
C VAL A 107 -6.60 8.54 -19.05
N ARG A 108 -7.89 8.82 -19.03
CA ARG A 108 -8.48 9.93 -18.26
C ARG A 108 -9.03 9.41 -16.95
N VAL A 109 -8.45 9.88 -15.86
CA VAL A 109 -8.74 9.42 -14.50
C VAL A 109 -9.49 10.49 -13.75
N GLY A 110 -10.65 10.15 -13.20
CA GLY A 110 -11.38 10.97 -12.25
C GLY A 110 -11.11 10.50 -10.80
N VAL A 111 -11.05 11.44 -9.86
CA VAL A 111 -11.03 11.14 -8.43
C VAL A 111 -12.12 11.97 -7.75
N MET A 112 -13.13 11.29 -7.20
CA MET A 112 -14.28 11.90 -6.51
C MET A 112 -14.30 11.43 -5.05
N LEU A 113 -13.45 12.04 -4.23
CA LEU A 113 -13.24 11.70 -2.82
C LEU A 113 -13.19 12.99 -1.97
N PRO A 114 -13.40 12.94 -0.65
CA PRO A 114 -13.18 14.09 0.21
C PRO A 114 -11.67 14.39 0.27
N LEU A 115 -11.25 15.49 -0.36
CA LEU A 115 -9.84 15.86 -0.50
C LEU A 115 -9.56 17.16 0.28
N HIS A 116 -9.52 17.06 1.60
CA HIS A 116 -9.31 18.17 2.53
C HIS A 116 -8.58 17.69 3.79
N ASP A 117 -8.21 18.60 4.68
CA ASP A 117 -7.51 18.31 5.94
C ASP A 117 -8.36 18.57 7.21
N VAL A 118 -9.66 18.86 7.01
CA VAL A 118 -10.58 19.25 8.10
C VAL A 118 -10.83 18.08 9.06
N ASP A 119 -11.07 16.89 8.53
CA ASP A 119 -11.40 15.68 9.30
C ASP A 119 -10.52 14.47 8.93
N GLY A 120 -10.80 13.34 9.59
CA GLY A 120 -10.06 12.10 9.38
C GLY A 120 -10.25 11.52 7.98
N ASP A 121 -11.45 11.60 7.42
CA ASP A 121 -11.75 11.09 6.09
C ASP A 121 -11.03 11.90 5.02
N GLY A 122 -11.11 13.22 5.10
CA GLY A 122 -10.41 14.09 4.16
C GLY A 122 -8.91 13.90 4.18
N ARG A 123 -8.30 13.82 5.37
CA ARG A 123 -6.85 13.57 5.50
C ARG A 123 -6.44 12.21 4.92
N ARG A 124 -7.21 11.15 5.18
CA ARG A 124 -6.93 9.81 4.64
C ARG A 124 -7.06 9.78 3.11
N MET A 125 -8.11 10.40 2.57
CA MET A 125 -8.33 10.43 1.12
C MET A 125 -7.34 11.34 0.40
N THR A 126 -6.92 12.43 1.02
CA THR A 126 -5.82 13.27 0.49
C THR A 126 -4.51 12.48 0.42
N GLU A 127 -4.20 11.67 1.44
CA GLU A 127 -3.01 10.80 1.42
C GLU A 127 -3.13 9.70 0.35
N PHE A 128 -4.29 9.08 0.23
CA PHE A 128 -4.57 8.10 -0.83
C PHE A 128 -4.37 8.72 -2.22
N TYR A 129 -4.91 9.92 -2.46
CA TYR A 129 -4.75 10.64 -3.72
C TYR A 129 -3.30 11.00 -4.02
N ARG A 130 -2.52 11.40 -3.00
CA ARG A 130 -1.07 11.62 -3.14
C ARG A 130 -0.35 10.35 -3.62
N GLY A 131 -0.70 9.20 -3.08
CA GLY A 131 -0.19 7.91 -3.56
C GLY A 131 -0.57 7.64 -5.02
N MET A 132 -1.79 7.93 -5.43
CA MET A 132 -2.21 7.83 -6.83
C MET A 132 -1.38 8.74 -7.75
N LEU A 133 -1.08 9.97 -7.32
CA LEU A 133 -0.23 10.89 -8.09
C LEU A 133 1.18 10.34 -8.29
N MET A 134 1.78 9.74 -7.26
CA MET A 134 3.08 9.06 -7.37
C MET A 134 3.03 7.88 -8.35
N ALA A 135 1.94 7.11 -8.35
CA ALA A 135 1.74 6.04 -9.31
C ALA A 135 1.60 6.56 -10.75
N CYS A 136 0.83 7.64 -10.93
CA CYS A 136 0.68 8.28 -12.24
C CYS A 136 2.02 8.78 -12.79
N ASP A 137 2.88 9.34 -11.93
CA ASP A 137 4.22 9.78 -12.34
C ASP A 137 5.10 8.60 -12.78
N SER A 138 5.13 7.53 -11.97
CA SER A 138 5.83 6.29 -12.33
C SER A 138 5.35 5.71 -13.67
N LEU A 139 4.04 5.68 -13.90
CA LEU A 139 3.45 5.16 -15.13
C LEU A 139 3.73 6.07 -16.34
N ARG A 140 3.78 7.39 -16.15
CA ARG A 140 4.19 8.34 -17.20
C ARG A 140 5.66 8.16 -17.58
N ALA A 141 6.53 7.90 -16.60
CA ALA A 141 7.93 7.58 -16.86
C ALA A 141 8.09 6.28 -17.70
N GLU A 142 7.15 5.34 -17.58
CA GLU A 142 7.07 4.14 -18.41
C GLU A 142 6.40 4.36 -19.79
N GLY A 143 5.96 5.59 -20.08
CA GLY A 143 5.39 5.97 -21.38
C GLY A 143 3.86 5.97 -21.45
N MET A 144 3.15 5.85 -20.32
CA MET A 144 1.70 5.96 -20.29
C MET A 144 1.25 7.42 -20.31
N ASN A 145 0.31 7.78 -21.17
CA ASN A 145 -0.33 9.08 -21.15
C ASN A 145 -1.50 9.06 -20.16
N ILE A 146 -1.42 9.87 -19.10
CA ILE A 146 -2.44 9.93 -18.04
C ILE A 146 -2.87 11.39 -17.85
N ASP A 147 -4.18 11.61 -17.89
CA ASP A 147 -4.82 12.87 -17.51
C ASP A 147 -5.66 12.61 -16.26
N ILE A 148 -5.33 13.25 -15.13
CA ILE A 148 -5.98 13.03 -13.85
C ILE A 148 -6.65 14.32 -13.36
N HIS A 149 -7.96 14.22 -13.05
CA HIS A 149 -8.77 15.27 -12.49
C HIS A 149 -9.32 14.84 -11.12
N ALA A 150 -9.27 15.73 -10.16
CA ALA A 150 -9.78 15.45 -8.82
C ALA A 150 -10.83 16.48 -8.39
N TRP A 151 -11.89 15.97 -7.78
CA TRP A 151 -12.98 16.74 -7.18
C TRP A 151 -13.05 16.44 -5.69
N ASN A 152 -13.12 17.48 -4.87
CA ASN A 152 -13.32 17.34 -3.43
C ASN A 152 -14.80 17.12 -3.14
N VAL A 153 -15.19 15.87 -2.91
CA VAL A 153 -16.58 15.43 -2.68
C VAL A 153 -16.76 15.06 -1.22
N ASN A 154 -17.25 16.00 -0.43
CA ASN A 154 -17.49 15.83 1.00
C ASN A 154 -18.71 14.95 1.29
N ILE A 155 -18.85 14.54 2.57
CA ILE A 155 -19.96 13.69 3.02
C ILE A 155 -21.34 14.25 2.68
N ASP A 156 -21.55 15.55 2.85
CA ASP A 156 -22.84 16.21 2.62
C ASP A 156 -23.01 16.75 1.19
N ALA A 157 -22.01 16.53 0.35
CA ALA A 157 -22.07 17.00 -1.03
C ALA A 157 -23.06 16.17 -1.87
N ASP A 158 -23.86 16.85 -2.65
CA ASP A 158 -24.61 16.20 -3.72
C ASP A 158 -23.66 15.91 -4.90
N ILE A 159 -23.38 14.63 -5.11
CA ILE A 159 -22.44 14.18 -6.16
C ILE A 159 -22.94 14.58 -7.56
N THR A 160 -24.23 14.81 -7.74
CA THR A 160 -24.79 15.23 -9.04
C THR A 160 -24.23 16.56 -9.53
N ASN A 161 -23.80 17.45 -8.61
CA ASN A 161 -23.16 18.71 -8.96
C ASN A 161 -21.74 18.52 -9.52
N PHE A 162 -21.07 17.44 -9.15
CA PHE A 162 -19.70 17.10 -9.62
C PHE A 162 -19.72 16.38 -10.95
N ILE A 163 -20.64 15.42 -11.14
CA ILE A 163 -20.78 14.71 -12.41
C ILE A 163 -21.23 15.60 -13.58
N LYS A 164 -21.84 16.75 -13.29
CA LYS A 164 -22.18 17.78 -14.30
C LYS A 164 -21.01 18.68 -14.67
N GLN A 165 -19.91 18.65 -13.92
CA GLN A 165 -18.76 19.52 -14.18
C GLN A 165 -18.01 19.11 -15.45
N PRO A 166 -17.34 20.06 -16.13
CA PRO A 166 -16.50 19.78 -17.28
C PRO A 166 -15.40 18.78 -16.90
N GLY A 167 -15.22 17.77 -17.72
CA GLY A 167 -14.20 16.74 -17.49
C GLY A 167 -14.76 15.44 -16.90
N ALA A 168 -15.78 15.44 -16.06
CA ALA A 168 -16.33 14.23 -15.46
C ALA A 168 -16.79 13.20 -16.52
N ALA A 169 -17.53 13.67 -17.53
CA ALA A 169 -18.01 12.83 -18.63
C ALA A 169 -16.92 12.35 -19.60
N LYS A 170 -15.71 12.90 -19.49
CA LYS A 170 -14.57 12.52 -20.32
C LYS A 170 -13.67 11.48 -19.67
N CYS A 171 -13.92 11.13 -18.40
CA CYS A 171 -13.15 10.13 -17.69
C CYS A 171 -13.35 8.74 -18.31
N ASP A 172 -12.30 7.95 -18.33
CA ASP A 172 -12.34 6.54 -18.66
C ASP A 172 -12.57 5.69 -17.41
N ILE A 173 -12.07 6.16 -16.26
CA ILE A 173 -12.18 5.52 -14.96
C ILE A 173 -12.31 6.58 -13.86
N ILE A 174 -13.18 6.35 -12.87
CA ILE A 174 -13.38 7.23 -11.70
C ILE A 174 -13.12 6.45 -10.42
N PHE A 175 -12.25 6.99 -9.54
CA PHE A 175 -12.02 6.49 -8.19
C PHE A 175 -12.89 7.27 -7.21
N GLY A 176 -13.78 6.56 -6.53
CA GLY A 176 -14.78 7.11 -5.63
C GLY A 176 -16.15 6.48 -5.87
N PRO A 177 -17.14 6.90 -5.08
CA PRO A 177 -17.07 7.83 -3.97
C PRO A 177 -16.55 7.15 -2.68
N LEU A 178 -16.44 7.94 -1.59
CA LEU A 178 -16.18 7.39 -0.26
C LEU A 178 -17.47 6.98 0.46
N TYR A 179 -18.57 7.69 0.23
CA TYR A 179 -19.79 7.55 1.02
C TYR A 179 -20.90 6.81 0.28
N SER A 180 -21.56 5.85 0.98
CA SER A 180 -22.58 4.97 0.40
C SER A 180 -23.73 5.73 -0.27
N LYS A 181 -24.18 6.86 0.32
CA LYS A 181 -25.27 7.66 -0.24
C LYS A 181 -24.98 8.26 -1.64
N GLN A 182 -23.72 8.31 -2.03
CA GLN A 182 -23.27 8.88 -3.32
C GLN A 182 -23.06 7.81 -4.40
N VAL A 183 -23.08 6.52 -4.04
CA VAL A 183 -22.72 5.41 -4.93
C VAL A 183 -23.70 5.29 -6.07
N HIS A 184 -25.00 5.20 -5.78
CA HIS A 184 -26.02 4.97 -6.79
C HIS A 184 -26.02 6.02 -7.90
N ALA A 185 -26.00 7.30 -7.52
CA ALA A 185 -26.00 8.39 -8.50
C ALA A 185 -24.73 8.40 -9.38
N LEU A 186 -23.56 8.10 -8.80
CA LEU A 186 -22.31 7.98 -9.56
C LEU A 186 -22.33 6.74 -10.46
N ALA A 187 -22.89 5.61 -9.98
CA ALA A 187 -23.01 4.38 -10.75
C ALA A 187 -23.91 4.54 -11.99
N GLU A 188 -25.07 5.22 -11.86
CA GLU A 188 -25.94 5.56 -12.99
C GLU A 188 -25.24 6.46 -14.01
N PHE A 189 -24.49 7.46 -13.54
CA PHE A 189 -23.69 8.31 -14.43
C PHE A 189 -22.62 7.52 -15.17
N CYS A 190 -21.90 6.66 -14.46
CA CYS A 190 -20.84 5.81 -15.04
C CYS A 190 -21.41 4.81 -16.05
N LYS A 191 -22.59 4.24 -15.76
CA LYS A 191 -23.32 3.35 -16.69
C LYS A 191 -23.70 4.08 -17.97
N ALA A 192 -24.30 5.28 -17.85
CA ALA A 192 -24.76 6.08 -18.99
C ALA A 192 -23.61 6.53 -19.92
N ARG A 193 -22.38 6.63 -19.39
CA ARG A 193 -21.18 7.10 -20.11
C ARG A 193 -20.15 6.01 -20.36
N ASP A 194 -20.46 4.77 -19.94
CA ASP A 194 -19.56 3.63 -20.03
C ASP A 194 -18.18 3.92 -19.39
N ILE A 195 -18.19 4.53 -18.19
CA ILE A 195 -17.03 4.87 -17.37
C ILE A 195 -16.85 3.77 -16.32
N GLN A 196 -15.63 3.27 -16.12
CA GLN A 196 -15.34 2.35 -15.02
C GLN A 196 -15.33 3.10 -13.69
N MET A 197 -15.90 2.50 -12.65
CA MET A 197 -16.03 3.08 -11.31
C MET A 197 -15.34 2.21 -10.28
N VAL A 198 -14.34 2.76 -9.60
CA VAL A 198 -13.62 2.07 -8.53
C VAL A 198 -14.07 2.62 -7.19
N ILE A 199 -14.69 1.80 -6.37
CA ILE A 199 -15.04 2.13 -4.99
C ILE A 199 -13.90 1.64 -4.08
N PRO A 200 -13.00 2.55 -3.62
CA PRO A 200 -11.73 2.13 -3.02
C PRO A 200 -11.84 1.66 -1.57
N PHE A 201 -12.91 2.03 -0.87
CA PHE A 201 -13.08 1.76 0.55
C PHE A 201 -14.45 1.17 0.87
N SER A 202 -14.70 0.95 2.17
CA SER A 202 -15.94 0.32 2.66
C SER A 202 -17.16 1.18 2.37
N ILE A 203 -18.16 0.57 1.76
CA ILE A 203 -19.49 1.12 1.59
C ILE A 203 -20.55 0.05 1.90
N THR A 204 -21.73 0.51 2.25
CA THR A 204 -22.93 -0.34 2.37
C THR A 204 -23.74 -0.26 1.07
N GLY A 205 -24.43 -1.35 0.72
CA GLY A 205 -25.26 -1.46 -0.48
C GLY A 205 -24.76 -2.58 -1.40
N ASP A 206 -25.59 -2.91 -2.37
CA ASP A 206 -25.43 -4.01 -3.32
C ASP A 206 -25.30 -3.52 -4.78
N ASP A 207 -25.06 -2.22 -4.98
CA ASP A 207 -24.89 -1.63 -6.32
C ASP A 207 -23.88 -2.40 -7.18
N VAL A 208 -22.84 -3.00 -6.57
CA VAL A 208 -21.87 -3.84 -7.28
C VAL A 208 -22.52 -5.02 -8.00
N SER A 209 -23.62 -5.55 -7.50
CA SER A 209 -24.35 -6.65 -8.14
C SER A 209 -25.27 -6.20 -9.29
N MET A 210 -25.48 -4.89 -9.44
CA MET A 210 -26.37 -4.30 -10.44
C MET A 210 -25.63 -3.59 -11.58
N TYR A 211 -24.45 -3.04 -11.29
CA TYR A 211 -23.69 -2.20 -12.24
C TYR A 211 -22.37 -2.85 -12.65
N ARG A 212 -22.23 -3.25 -13.91
CA ARG A 212 -21.02 -3.88 -14.44
C ARG A 212 -19.77 -2.98 -14.43
N GLN A 213 -19.96 -1.67 -14.31
CA GLN A 213 -18.89 -0.70 -14.28
C GLN A 213 -18.18 -0.63 -12.93
N ILE A 214 -18.79 -1.18 -11.87
CA ILE A 214 -18.29 -1.08 -10.51
C ILE A 214 -17.20 -2.10 -10.25
N PHE A 215 -16.08 -1.61 -9.72
CA PHE A 215 -15.06 -2.37 -9.02
C PHE A 215 -15.13 -2.03 -7.53
N GLN A 216 -15.69 -2.89 -6.73
CA GLN A 216 -15.73 -2.73 -5.26
C GLN A 216 -14.51 -3.37 -4.64
N VAL A 217 -13.62 -2.54 -4.08
CA VAL A 217 -12.36 -3.04 -3.49
C VAL A 217 -12.58 -3.64 -2.11
N TYR A 218 -13.46 -3.06 -1.32
CA TYR A 218 -13.77 -3.57 0.01
C TYR A 218 -14.49 -4.92 -0.05
N GLN A 219 -14.04 -5.86 0.78
CA GLN A 219 -14.74 -7.13 1.01
C GLN A 219 -15.65 -7.00 2.23
N THR A 220 -16.85 -7.55 2.16
CA THR A 220 -17.76 -7.61 3.31
C THR A 220 -17.15 -8.43 4.44
N ASN A 221 -17.53 -8.12 5.68
CA ASN A 221 -17.07 -8.88 6.86
C ASN A 221 -17.38 -10.37 6.73
N ASP A 222 -18.57 -10.72 6.22
CA ASP A 222 -18.96 -12.12 6.02
C ASP A 222 -18.04 -12.83 5.03
N ARG A 223 -17.66 -12.17 3.96
CA ARG A 223 -16.72 -12.73 2.97
C ARG A 223 -15.35 -12.94 3.56
N GLN A 224 -14.82 -11.96 4.29
CA GLN A 224 -13.53 -12.08 4.98
C GLN A 224 -13.58 -13.20 6.03
N THR A 225 -14.66 -13.29 6.81
CA THR A 225 -14.89 -14.33 7.80
C THR A 225 -14.90 -15.72 7.14
N ASN A 226 -15.67 -15.89 6.07
CA ASN A 226 -15.75 -17.17 5.37
C ASN A 226 -14.40 -17.57 4.76
N ASN A 227 -13.70 -16.66 4.10
CA ASN A 227 -12.36 -16.91 3.57
C ASN A 227 -11.38 -17.32 4.68
N SER A 228 -11.44 -16.67 5.83
CA SER A 228 -10.59 -17.00 6.99
C SER A 228 -10.89 -18.40 7.53
N ILE A 229 -12.17 -18.78 7.64
CA ILE A 229 -12.60 -20.11 8.10
C ILE A 229 -12.13 -21.20 7.12
N GLU A 230 -12.40 -21.04 5.83
CA GLU A 230 -12.01 -22.03 4.81
C GLU A 230 -10.47 -22.17 4.76
N THR A 231 -9.75 -21.07 4.90
CA THR A 231 -8.29 -21.09 4.94
C THR A 231 -7.76 -21.77 6.21
N PHE A 232 -8.38 -21.52 7.36
CA PHE A 232 -8.07 -22.21 8.62
C PHE A 232 -8.19 -23.74 8.46
N LEU A 233 -9.35 -24.21 7.99
CA LEU A 233 -9.61 -25.64 7.83
C LEU A 233 -8.66 -26.30 6.85
N LYS A 234 -8.29 -25.61 5.77
CA LYS A 234 -7.34 -26.10 4.78
C LYS A 234 -5.91 -26.15 5.31
N LEU A 235 -5.50 -25.16 6.10
CA LEU A 235 -4.12 -25.04 6.58
C LEU A 235 -3.84 -25.96 7.77
N PHE A 236 -4.84 -26.19 8.63
CA PHE A 236 -4.71 -26.93 9.88
C PHE A 236 -5.65 -28.13 9.99
N PRO A 237 -5.60 -29.11 9.06
CA PRO A 237 -6.58 -30.20 8.98
C PRO A 237 -6.54 -31.14 10.18
N ASN A 238 -5.39 -31.25 10.87
CA ASN A 238 -5.18 -32.19 11.99
C ASN A 238 -4.87 -31.48 13.32
N CYS A 239 -5.17 -30.21 13.43
CA CYS A 239 -4.90 -29.43 14.63
C CYS A 239 -5.86 -29.72 15.78
N HIS A 240 -5.55 -29.15 16.96
CA HIS A 240 -6.46 -29.00 18.07
C HIS A 240 -6.76 -27.52 18.25
N PRO A 241 -7.91 -26.99 17.76
CA PRO A 241 -8.28 -25.61 17.96
C PRO A 241 -8.56 -25.32 19.43
N VAL A 242 -8.10 -24.17 19.94
CA VAL A 242 -8.37 -23.73 21.31
C VAL A 242 -8.92 -22.32 21.28
N PHE A 243 -10.17 -22.14 21.69
CA PHE A 243 -10.82 -20.85 21.77
C PHE A 243 -10.62 -20.25 23.18
N ILE A 244 -10.12 -19.04 23.25
CA ILE A 244 -9.89 -18.34 24.52
C ILE A 244 -10.79 -17.10 24.57
N ASP A 245 -11.67 -17.09 25.58
CA ASP A 245 -12.42 -15.90 25.92
C ASP A 245 -11.52 -14.94 26.71
N CYS A 246 -11.23 -13.79 26.12
CA CYS A 246 -10.38 -12.74 26.67
C CYS A 246 -11.14 -11.74 27.55
N ASN A 247 -12.43 -11.99 27.86
CA ASN A 247 -13.33 -11.08 28.58
C ASN A 247 -13.48 -9.69 27.92
N ASP A 248 -13.25 -9.60 26.61
CA ASP A 248 -13.42 -8.36 25.84
C ASP A 248 -14.90 -8.10 25.56
N LYS A 249 -15.54 -7.26 26.39
CA LYS A 249 -16.96 -6.89 26.25
C LYS A 249 -17.28 -6.12 24.98
N THR A 250 -16.27 -5.61 24.27
CA THR A 250 -16.42 -4.84 23.03
C THR A 250 -16.05 -5.66 21.78
N SER A 251 -15.78 -6.95 21.98
CA SER A 251 -15.38 -7.84 20.89
C SER A 251 -16.44 -7.93 19.79
N THR A 252 -15.98 -7.81 18.54
CA THR A 252 -16.76 -8.07 17.33
C THR A 252 -16.37 -9.41 16.67
N LYS A 253 -15.59 -10.26 17.37
CA LYS A 253 -15.03 -11.49 16.80
C LYS A 253 -15.99 -12.70 16.87
N GLY A 254 -17.17 -12.51 17.47
CA GLY A 254 -18.18 -13.54 17.63
C GLY A 254 -18.57 -14.26 16.34
N ASN A 255 -18.78 -13.53 15.24
CA ASN A 255 -19.14 -14.13 13.96
C ASN A 255 -18.08 -15.11 13.45
N PHE A 256 -16.79 -14.76 13.56
CA PHE A 256 -15.71 -15.64 13.17
C PHE A 256 -15.60 -16.85 14.12
N THR A 257 -15.53 -16.62 15.42
CA THR A 257 -15.32 -17.70 16.40
C THR A 257 -16.49 -18.69 16.42
N PHE A 258 -17.72 -18.20 16.33
CA PHE A 258 -18.91 -19.05 16.22
C PHE A 258 -18.95 -19.80 14.89
N GLY A 259 -18.75 -19.09 13.78
CA GLY A 259 -18.72 -19.69 12.44
C GLY A 259 -17.66 -20.78 12.31
N LEU A 260 -16.45 -20.55 12.86
CA LEU A 260 -15.39 -21.56 12.84
C LEU A 260 -15.78 -22.78 13.68
N ARG A 261 -16.31 -22.61 14.90
CA ARG A 261 -16.78 -23.73 15.73
C ARG A 261 -17.84 -24.58 15.01
N THR A 262 -18.84 -23.94 14.43
CA THR A 262 -19.89 -24.65 13.64
C THR A 262 -19.28 -25.48 12.51
N ARG A 263 -18.25 -24.96 11.83
CA ARG A 263 -17.56 -25.72 10.76
C ARG A 263 -16.70 -26.85 11.31
N LEU A 264 -16.02 -26.65 12.44
CA LEU A 264 -15.27 -27.72 13.11
C LEU A 264 -16.18 -28.87 13.52
N GLU A 265 -17.33 -28.55 14.12
CA GLU A 265 -18.37 -29.55 14.50
C GLU A 265 -18.86 -30.32 13.29
N SER A 266 -19.17 -29.65 12.18
CA SER A 266 -19.61 -30.31 10.94
C SER A 266 -18.54 -31.23 10.30
N HIS A 267 -17.27 -31.04 10.66
CA HIS A 267 -16.15 -31.90 10.24
C HIS A 267 -15.71 -32.90 11.32
N ASN A 268 -16.43 -33.00 12.43
CA ASN A 268 -16.12 -33.84 13.60
C ASN A 268 -14.73 -33.53 14.19
N ILE A 269 -14.31 -32.27 14.16
CA ILE A 269 -13.03 -31.79 14.75
C ILE A 269 -13.32 -31.27 16.16
N GLY A 270 -12.80 -31.95 17.18
CA GLY A 270 -12.92 -31.51 18.57
C GLY A 270 -12.00 -30.31 18.86
N TYR A 271 -12.43 -29.43 19.74
CA TYR A 271 -11.72 -28.23 20.15
C TYR A 271 -11.82 -27.97 21.65
N GLY A 272 -10.88 -27.20 22.22
CA GLY A 272 -10.93 -26.71 23.59
C GLY A 272 -11.55 -25.32 23.69
N ILE A 273 -12.19 -25.04 24.83
CA ILE A 273 -12.68 -23.69 25.18
C ILE A 273 -12.19 -23.35 26.58
N THR A 274 -11.60 -22.17 26.75
CA THR A 274 -11.19 -21.68 28.05
C THR A 274 -11.37 -20.15 28.16
N ASN A 275 -11.14 -19.62 29.36
CA ASN A 275 -11.24 -18.20 29.64
C ASN A 275 -9.88 -17.69 30.21
N ILE A 276 -9.51 -16.47 29.90
CA ILE A 276 -8.27 -15.89 30.39
C ILE A 276 -8.19 -15.81 31.91
N GLY A 277 -9.34 -15.70 32.58
CA GLY A 277 -9.46 -15.70 34.06
C GLY A 277 -9.43 -17.07 34.71
N SER A 278 -9.41 -18.17 33.95
CA SER A 278 -9.31 -19.54 34.50
C SER A 278 -8.00 -19.76 35.22
N SER A 279 -7.98 -20.63 36.24
CA SER A 279 -6.72 -21.09 36.88
C SER A 279 -5.83 -21.77 35.85
N ASP A 280 -4.51 -21.81 36.11
CA ASP A 280 -3.55 -22.34 35.11
C ASP A 280 -3.81 -23.82 34.80
N ASP A 281 -4.22 -24.63 35.77
CA ASP A 281 -4.57 -26.03 35.55
C ASP A 281 -5.81 -26.21 34.66
N VAL A 282 -6.85 -25.42 34.91
CA VAL A 282 -8.07 -25.46 34.10
C VAL A 282 -7.79 -24.96 32.65
N PHE A 283 -6.95 -23.93 32.55
CA PHE A 283 -6.52 -23.38 31.26
C PHE A 283 -5.71 -24.40 30.47
N ALA A 284 -4.70 -25.03 31.09
CA ALA A 284 -3.83 -26.00 30.48
C ALA A 284 -4.56 -27.27 29.98
N LYS A 285 -5.58 -27.72 30.70
CA LYS A 285 -6.38 -28.91 30.33
C LYS A 285 -7.10 -28.79 28.99
N GLN A 286 -7.24 -27.57 28.45
CA GLN A 286 -7.88 -27.34 27.16
C GLN A 286 -6.94 -27.52 25.96
N PHE A 287 -5.65 -27.74 26.21
CA PHE A 287 -4.63 -27.94 25.19
C PHE A 287 -4.29 -29.43 25.00
N SER A 288 -4.12 -29.81 23.77
CA SER A 288 -3.70 -31.19 23.42
C SER A 288 -2.18 -31.33 23.61
N PRO A 289 -1.69 -32.31 24.36
CA PRO A 289 -0.27 -32.56 24.48
C PRO A 289 0.36 -33.21 23.23
N SER A 290 -0.47 -33.83 22.37
CA SER A 290 0.00 -34.61 21.23
C SER A 290 -0.22 -33.95 19.88
N ARG A 291 -1.16 -33.01 19.77
CA ARG A 291 -1.48 -32.29 18.54
C ARG A 291 -0.99 -30.84 18.58
N GLU A 292 -0.88 -30.25 17.43
CA GLU A 292 -0.61 -28.80 17.32
C GLU A 292 -1.84 -28.02 17.74
N ASN A 293 -1.71 -27.15 18.73
CA ASN A 293 -2.78 -26.31 19.23
C ASN A 293 -2.84 -25.01 18.44
N ILE A 294 -3.93 -24.74 17.76
CA ILE A 294 -4.17 -23.47 17.09
C ILE A 294 -5.09 -22.63 17.95
N VAL A 295 -4.53 -21.57 18.52
CA VAL A 295 -5.24 -20.70 19.46
C VAL A 295 -5.96 -19.59 18.71
N ILE A 296 -7.24 -19.41 19.05
CA ILE A 296 -8.14 -18.39 18.54
C ILE A 296 -8.61 -17.53 19.73
N LEU A 297 -8.26 -16.28 19.76
CA LEU A 297 -8.73 -15.34 20.76
C LEU A 297 -10.04 -14.69 20.31
N ASN A 298 -10.91 -14.31 21.23
CA ASN A 298 -12.10 -13.54 20.89
C ASN A 298 -11.89 -12.02 20.97
N THR A 299 -10.64 -11.55 20.84
CA THR A 299 -10.31 -10.13 20.86
C THR A 299 -9.45 -9.71 19.67
N GLY A 300 -9.70 -8.50 19.17
CA GLY A 300 -8.89 -7.85 18.14
C GLY A 300 -8.01 -6.73 18.68
N ARG A 301 -8.01 -6.46 19.99
CA ARG A 301 -7.38 -5.27 20.57
C ARG A 301 -6.55 -5.57 21.81
N SER A 302 -5.64 -4.65 22.15
CA SER A 302 -4.92 -4.57 23.41
C SER A 302 -5.70 -3.67 24.40
N PRO A 303 -5.66 -3.90 25.72
CA PRO A 303 -4.70 -4.79 26.44
C PRO A 303 -5.10 -6.28 26.47
N GLU A 304 -6.32 -6.65 26.10
CA GLU A 304 -6.81 -8.04 26.18
C GLU A 304 -5.94 -9.01 25.38
N LEU A 305 -5.46 -8.59 24.19
CA LEU A 305 -4.53 -9.37 23.37
C LEU A 305 -3.22 -9.64 24.14
N THR A 306 -2.57 -8.60 24.67
CA THR A 306 -1.29 -8.72 25.39
C THR A 306 -1.42 -9.61 26.62
N LEU A 307 -2.54 -9.51 27.36
CA LEU A 307 -2.81 -10.37 28.52
C LEU A 307 -2.92 -11.84 28.11
N ALA A 308 -3.63 -12.15 27.03
CA ALA A 308 -3.78 -13.50 26.50
C ALA A 308 -2.43 -14.08 26.05
N LEU A 309 -1.63 -13.29 25.32
CA LEU A 309 -0.29 -13.68 24.87
C LEU A 309 0.65 -13.97 26.05
N ASN A 310 0.61 -13.18 27.11
CA ASN A 310 1.40 -13.40 28.31
C ASN A 310 0.98 -14.69 29.02
N LYS A 311 -0.33 -14.96 29.15
CA LYS A 311 -0.81 -16.23 29.76
C LYS A 311 -0.39 -17.45 28.94
N LEU A 312 -0.43 -17.37 27.61
CA LEU A 312 0.07 -18.42 26.72
C LEU A 312 1.58 -18.63 26.88
N ALA A 313 2.36 -17.56 27.07
CA ALA A 313 3.80 -17.67 27.29
C ALA A 313 4.13 -18.39 28.62
N ILE A 314 3.37 -18.08 29.69
CA ILE A 314 3.49 -18.80 30.96
C ILE A 314 3.12 -20.28 30.80
N LEU A 315 2.02 -20.58 30.10
CA LEU A 315 1.63 -21.96 29.81
C LEU A 315 2.73 -22.72 29.06
N LYS A 316 3.32 -22.11 28.03
CA LYS A 316 4.38 -22.71 27.22
C LYS A 316 5.67 -22.90 28.01
N ALA A 317 6.03 -21.96 28.89
CA ALA A 317 7.19 -22.06 29.78
C ALA A 317 7.05 -23.25 30.75
N ASN A 318 5.84 -23.45 31.30
CA ASN A 318 5.53 -24.58 32.20
C ASN A 318 5.38 -25.92 31.44
N ASN A 319 5.12 -25.87 30.14
CA ASN A 319 4.91 -27.04 29.27
C ASN A 319 5.71 -26.90 27.96
N PRO A 320 7.04 -27.05 27.98
CA PRO A 320 7.91 -26.76 26.82
C PRO A 320 7.64 -27.61 25.57
N THR A 321 7.06 -28.78 25.74
CA THR A 321 6.72 -29.69 24.63
C THR A 321 5.41 -29.32 23.92
N LEU A 322 4.63 -28.40 24.49
CA LEU A 322 3.35 -27.99 23.94
C LEU A 322 3.55 -27.18 22.66
N LYS A 323 2.94 -27.63 21.58
CA LYS A 323 2.98 -26.94 20.28
C LYS A 323 1.81 -25.96 20.23
N ILE A 324 2.09 -24.67 20.17
CA ILE A 324 1.09 -23.59 20.14
C ILE A 324 1.38 -22.69 18.95
N LYS A 325 0.35 -22.45 18.11
CA LYS A 325 0.31 -21.41 17.09
C LYS A 325 -0.90 -20.52 17.29
N LEU A 326 -0.86 -19.34 16.71
CA LEU A 326 -1.98 -18.39 16.77
C LEU A 326 -2.61 -18.21 15.40
N PHE A 327 -3.93 -18.10 15.38
CA PHE A 327 -4.68 -17.61 14.23
C PHE A 327 -5.41 -16.33 14.64
N GLY A 328 -4.89 -15.20 14.16
CA GLY A 328 -5.26 -13.88 14.64
C GLY A 328 -6.19 -13.10 13.72
N TYR A 329 -6.13 -11.78 13.85
CA TYR A 329 -6.96 -10.84 13.10
C TYR A 329 -6.11 -9.69 12.56
N THR A 330 -6.55 -9.07 11.45
CA THR A 330 -5.85 -7.94 10.84
C THR A 330 -5.53 -6.82 11.83
N GLU A 331 -6.41 -6.57 12.80
CA GLU A 331 -6.23 -5.52 13.82
C GLU A 331 -5.00 -5.75 14.70
N TRP A 332 -4.56 -7.00 14.90
CA TRP A 332 -3.36 -7.30 15.67
C TRP A 332 -2.10 -6.65 15.10
N MET A 333 -2.08 -6.41 13.78
CA MET A 333 -0.95 -5.72 13.15
C MET A 333 -0.78 -4.26 13.61
N MET A 334 -1.79 -3.68 14.26
CA MET A 334 -1.67 -2.35 14.90
C MET A 334 -0.78 -2.38 16.15
N TYR A 335 -0.55 -3.54 16.72
CA TYR A 335 0.20 -3.75 17.96
C TYR A 335 1.59 -4.35 17.76
N LEU A 336 2.12 -4.35 16.52
CA LEU A 336 3.45 -4.89 16.21
C LEU A 336 4.56 -4.26 17.06
N GLY A 337 4.48 -2.97 17.40
CA GLY A 337 5.44 -2.33 18.30
C GLY A 337 5.46 -2.87 19.74
N ILE A 338 4.47 -3.68 20.13
CA ILE A 338 4.31 -4.21 21.49
C ILE A 338 4.40 -5.75 21.48
N ASP A 339 3.67 -6.41 20.60
CA ASP A 339 3.40 -7.84 20.65
C ASP A 339 4.11 -8.65 19.54
N GLU A 340 4.89 -8.02 18.64
CA GLU A 340 5.53 -8.69 17.50
C GLU A 340 6.41 -9.88 17.91
N ALA A 341 7.19 -9.74 18.97
CA ALA A 341 8.02 -10.83 19.48
C ALA A 341 7.18 -12.05 19.87
N LYS A 342 5.98 -11.83 20.43
CA LYS A 342 5.02 -12.90 20.77
C LYS A 342 4.39 -13.52 19.53
N PHE A 343 4.13 -12.71 18.47
CA PHE A 343 3.63 -13.28 17.22
C PHE A 343 4.65 -14.23 16.61
N HIS A 344 5.93 -13.91 16.66
CA HIS A 344 7.00 -14.81 16.22
C HIS A 344 7.14 -16.04 17.13
N GLU A 345 7.09 -15.85 18.47
CA GLU A 345 7.16 -16.94 19.43
C GLU A 345 6.08 -18.00 19.22
N PHE A 346 4.87 -17.56 18.83
CA PHE A 346 3.70 -18.42 18.63
C PHE A 346 3.38 -18.73 17.18
N ASP A 347 4.33 -18.55 16.25
CA ASP A 347 4.15 -18.93 14.85
C ASP A 347 2.79 -18.49 14.31
N THR A 348 2.57 -17.16 14.29
CA THR A 348 1.24 -16.55 14.18
C THR A 348 0.83 -16.31 12.73
N TYR A 349 -0.42 -16.67 12.41
CA TYR A 349 -1.06 -16.46 11.12
C TYR A 349 -2.17 -15.41 11.22
N ILE A 350 -2.09 -14.34 10.44
CA ILE A 350 -3.07 -13.24 10.46
C ILE A 350 -3.74 -13.14 9.09
N PRO A 351 -5.06 -13.44 8.97
CA PRO A 351 -5.82 -13.18 7.75
C PRO A 351 -5.85 -11.69 7.42
N SER A 352 -5.55 -11.33 6.17
CA SER A 352 -5.55 -9.92 5.77
C SER A 352 -5.74 -9.74 4.25
N THR A 353 -6.21 -8.55 3.87
CA THR A 353 -6.25 -8.09 2.48
C THR A 353 -5.04 -7.24 2.11
N PHE A 354 -4.17 -6.93 3.07
CA PHE A 354 -2.95 -6.16 2.87
C PHE A 354 -1.82 -6.62 3.80
N TYR A 355 -0.59 -6.29 3.43
CA TYR A 355 0.57 -6.43 4.33
C TYR A 355 1.53 -5.26 4.12
N TYR A 356 1.70 -4.43 5.15
CA TYR A 356 2.69 -3.35 5.16
C TYR A 356 4.04 -3.88 5.67
N ASN A 357 5.04 -3.92 4.78
CA ASN A 357 6.40 -4.30 5.15
C ASN A 357 7.32 -3.07 5.14
N PRO A 358 7.63 -2.48 6.31
CA PRO A 358 8.50 -1.30 6.40
C PRO A 358 9.96 -1.59 6.02
N ALA A 359 10.41 -2.84 6.13
CA ALA A 359 11.77 -3.25 5.79
C ALA A 359 11.98 -3.46 4.27
N SER A 360 10.91 -3.55 3.49
CA SER A 360 11.00 -3.71 2.04
C SER A 360 11.70 -2.51 1.39
N PRO A 361 12.75 -2.71 0.57
CA PRO A 361 13.43 -1.62 -0.14
C PRO A 361 12.48 -0.75 -0.97
N ARG A 362 11.45 -1.37 -1.55
CA ARG A 362 10.44 -0.68 -2.35
C ARG A 362 9.55 0.22 -1.50
N THR A 363 9.12 -0.27 -0.33
CA THR A 363 8.37 0.53 0.65
C THR A 363 9.19 1.73 1.11
N GLN A 364 10.46 1.51 1.47
CA GLN A 364 11.36 2.57 1.89
C GLN A 364 11.59 3.62 0.81
N SER A 365 11.78 3.19 -0.44
CA SER A 365 11.93 4.10 -1.58
C SER A 365 10.69 4.97 -1.77
N LEU A 366 9.50 4.38 -1.76
CA LEU A 366 8.23 5.12 -1.89
C LEU A 366 8.00 6.08 -0.71
N THR A 367 8.34 5.67 0.51
CA THR A 367 8.23 6.51 1.70
C THR A 367 9.16 7.74 1.59
N ARG A 368 10.39 7.56 1.13
CA ARG A 368 11.31 8.68 0.86
C ARG A 368 10.77 9.61 -0.22
N SER A 369 10.32 9.06 -1.34
CA SER A 369 9.73 9.85 -2.43
C SER A 369 8.50 10.63 -1.97
N TYR A 370 7.62 10.00 -1.17
CA TYR A 370 6.45 10.67 -0.60
C TYR A 370 6.85 11.89 0.24
N ARG A 371 7.82 11.72 1.15
CA ARG A 371 8.35 12.81 1.99
C ARG A 371 8.97 13.92 1.15
N GLN A 372 9.71 13.56 0.11
CA GLN A 372 10.32 14.54 -0.81
C GLN A 372 9.25 15.35 -1.56
N TRP A 373 8.18 14.71 -2.03
CA TRP A 373 7.13 15.37 -2.81
C TRP A 373 6.21 16.22 -1.98
N PHE A 374 5.75 15.70 -0.86
CA PHE A 374 4.66 16.32 -0.09
C PHE A 374 5.12 17.04 1.17
N LYS A 375 6.43 16.96 1.51
CA LYS A 375 7.04 17.60 2.69
C LYS A 375 6.42 17.19 4.02
N THR A 376 5.87 16.00 4.07
CA THR A 376 5.25 15.40 5.25
C THR A 376 5.44 13.88 5.22
N ASP A 377 5.37 13.25 6.35
CA ASP A 377 5.34 11.80 6.46
C ASP A 377 3.96 11.23 6.11
N MET A 378 3.92 9.95 5.71
CA MET A 378 2.67 9.21 5.61
C MET A 378 2.05 9.07 7.00
N GLN A 379 0.72 9.13 7.08
CA GLN A 379 0.00 8.92 8.33
C GLN A 379 0.35 7.56 8.95
N ASN A 380 0.47 7.53 10.28
CA ASN A 380 0.68 6.27 11.00
C ASN A 380 -0.64 5.49 11.10
N ALA A 381 -1.07 4.93 9.98
CA ALA A 381 -2.28 4.13 9.84
C ALA A 381 -1.94 2.77 9.20
N LEU A 382 -2.79 1.77 9.41
CA LEU A 382 -2.74 0.49 8.71
C LEU A 382 -4.11 0.21 8.07
N PRO A 383 -4.16 0.04 6.76
CA PRO A 383 -3.07 0.21 5.78
C PRO A 383 -2.59 1.66 5.65
N ARG A 384 -1.38 1.88 5.13
CA ARG A 384 -0.86 3.19 4.74
C ARG A 384 -1.63 3.70 3.52
N PHE A 385 -2.37 4.80 3.66
CA PHE A 385 -3.26 5.27 2.60
C PHE A 385 -2.53 5.67 1.31
N ALA A 386 -1.36 6.29 1.42
CA ALA A 386 -0.54 6.60 0.25
C ALA A 386 -0.11 5.35 -0.53
N LEU A 387 0.34 4.30 0.16
CA LEU A 387 0.73 3.04 -0.50
C LEU A 387 -0.48 2.32 -1.11
N THR A 388 -1.64 2.39 -0.45
CA THR A 388 -2.90 1.87 -1.00
C THR A 388 -3.28 2.60 -2.29
N GLY A 389 -3.22 3.94 -2.29
CA GLY A 389 -3.50 4.74 -3.49
C GLY A 389 -2.51 4.46 -4.63
N TYR A 390 -1.24 4.28 -4.28
CA TYR A 390 -0.20 3.90 -5.24
C TYR A 390 -0.50 2.53 -5.88
N ASP A 391 -0.77 1.51 -5.06
CA ASP A 391 -1.06 0.16 -5.54
C ASP A 391 -2.33 0.09 -6.40
N TYR A 392 -3.40 0.79 -5.96
CA TYR A 392 -4.65 0.80 -6.71
C TYR A 392 -4.49 1.50 -8.06
N ALA A 393 -3.84 2.67 -8.10
CA ALA A 393 -3.60 3.34 -9.36
C ALA A 393 -2.72 2.49 -10.30
N GLN A 394 -1.65 1.88 -9.81
CA GLN A 394 -0.81 0.97 -10.60
C GLN A 394 -1.62 -0.19 -11.18
N PHE A 395 -2.44 -0.84 -10.36
CA PHE A 395 -3.25 -1.98 -10.77
C PHE A 395 -4.28 -1.62 -11.85
N PHE A 396 -5.10 -0.61 -11.56
CA PHE A 396 -6.21 -0.24 -12.44
C PHE A 396 -5.72 0.42 -13.73
N LEU A 397 -4.75 1.33 -13.66
CA LEU A 397 -4.30 2.06 -14.85
C LEU A 397 -3.50 1.16 -15.80
N ARG A 398 -2.67 0.24 -15.29
CA ARG A 398 -2.01 -0.79 -16.12
C ARG A 398 -3.02 -1.71 -16.79
N GLY A 399 -3.98 -2.20 -16.01
CA GLY A 399 -5.03 -3.07 -16.51
C GLY A 399 -5.88 -2.37 -17.56
N PHE A 400 -6.30 -1.15 -17.29
CA PHE A 400 -7.11 -0.37 -18.22
C PHE A 400 -6.33 0.01 -19.51
N ALA A 401 -5.07 0.41 -19.39
CA ALA A 401 -4.24 0.72 -20.57
C ALA A 401 -4.05 -0.50 -21.48
N LYS A 402 -3.97 -1.70 -20.90
CA LYS A 402 -3.75 -2.95 -21.66
C LYS A 402 -5.04 -3.54 -22.23
N TYR A 403 -6.11 -3.54 -21.46
CA TYR A 403 -7.36 -4.25 -21.80
C TYR A 403 -8.53 -3.30 -22.09
N GLY A 404 -8.38 -2.00 -21.82
CA GLY A 404 -9.46 -1.02 -21.95
C GLY A 404 -10.66 -1.40 -21.10
N LYS A 405 -11.85 -1.30 -21.66
CA LYS A 405 -13.12 -1.62 -20.99
C LYS A 405 -13.35 -3.13 -20.77
N ALA A 406 -12.54 -3.99 -21.38
CA ALA A 406 -12.54 -5.43 -21.11
C ALA A 406 -11.72 -5.80 -19.85
N PHE A 407 -11.13 -4.81 -19.18
CA PHE A 407 -10.45 -5.05 -17.91
C PHE A 407 -11.45 -5.42 -16.82
N THR A 408 -11.25 -6.57 -16.21
CA THR A 408 -12.07 -7.11 -15.11
C THR A 408 -11.26 -7.35 -13.84
N GLY A 409 -9.93 -7.15 -13.89
CA GLY A 409 -9.05 -7.31 -12.74
C GLY A 409 -8.89 -8.75 -12.22
N VAL A 410 -9.28 -9.75 -13.01
CA VAL A 410 -9.05 -11.17 -12.67
C VAL A 410 -7.56 -11.51 -12.69
N LYS A 411 -7.20 -12.64 -12.05
CA LYS A 411 -5.81 -13.04 -11.79
C LYS A 411 -4.87 -12.94 -13.02
N ASN A 412 -5.32 -13.37 -14.17
CA ASN A 412 -4.51 -13.38 -15.41
C ASN A 412 -4.42 -12.01 -16.11
N GLN A 413 -5.19 -11.02 -15.67
CA GLN A 413 -5.11 -9.64 -16.17
C GLN A 413 -4.23 -8.74 -15.29
N ASN A 414 -3.80 -9.22 -14.11
CA ASN A 414 -2.94 -8.46 -13.21
C ASN A 414 -1.46 -8.72 -13.53
N SER A 415 -0.74 -7.66 -13.87
CA SER A 415 0.72 -7.67 -14.06
C SER A 415 1.47 -6.92 -12.96
N TRP A 416 0.78 -6.35 -11.97
CA TRP A 416 1.36 -5.54 -10.92
C TRP A 416 1.59 -6.33 -9.64
N LYS A 417 2.81 -6.29 -9.11
CA LYS A 417 3.12 -6.78 -7.77
C LYS A 417 2.95 -5.62 -6.79
N ALA A 418 1.90 -5.66 -6.00
CA ALA A 418 1.60 -4.61 -5.04
C ALA A 418 2.71 -4.45 -3.99
N VAL A 419 2.82 -3.24 -3.45
CA VAL A 419 3.72 -2.92 -2.34
C VAL A 419 3.10 -3.32 -1.01
N GLN A 420 1.80 -3.10 -0.86
CA GLN A 420 1.05 -3.33 0.37
C GLN A 420 -0.29 -4.01 0.15
N ALA A 421 -1.07 -3.56 -0.84
CA ALA A 421 -2.48 -3.91 -1.01
C ALA A 421 -2.76 -4.55 -2.38
N PRO A 422 -2.46 -5.84 -2.54
CA PRO A 422 -2.74 -6.58 -3.77
C PRO A 422 -4.24 -6.64 -4.05
N LEU A 423 -4.59 -6.69 -5.34
CA LEU A 423 -5.96 -6.79 -5.81
C LEU A 423 -6.15 -7.99 -6.74
N ARG A 424 -7.30 -8.63 -6.62
CA ARG A 424 -7.80 -9.65 -7.53
C ARG A 424 -9.31 -9.59 -7.50
N PHE A 425 -9.95 -9.51 -8.64
CA PHE A 425 -11.39 -9.35 -8.70
C PHE A 425 -12.09 -10.62 -9.18
N LYS A 426 -13.32 -10.77 -8.70
CA LYS A 426 -14.27 -11.79 -9.12
C LYS A 426 -15.62 -11.13 -9.38
N GLN A 427 -16.33 -11.59 -10.39
CA GLN A 427 -17.66 -11.09 -10.71
C GLN A 427 -18.65 -11.42 -9.60
N VAL A 428 -19.52 -10.47 -9.27
CA VAL A 428 -20.60 -10.60 -8.29
C VAL A 428 -21.93 -10.34 -8.98
N GLY A 429 -22.90 -11.22 -8.76
CA GLY A 429 -24.18 -11.12 -9.46
C GLY A 429 -24.04 -11.23 -10.97
N ALA A 430 -24.83 -10.44 -11.69
CA ALA A 430 -24.80 -10.41 -13.15
C ALA A 430 -23.82 -9.35 -13.70
N ALA A 431 -23.17 -8.53 -12.86
CA ALA A 431 -22.63 -7.31 -13.37
C ALA A 431 -21.24 -6.90 -12.84
N GLY A 432 -21.11 -6.45 -11.59
CA GLY A 432 -19.91 -5.79 -11.09
C GLY A 432 -18.79 -6.72 -10.64
N MET A 433 -17.68 -6.13 -10.27
CA MET A 433 -16.48 -6.82 -9.85
C MET A 433 -16.18 -6.51 -8.37
N GLN A 434 -16.02 -7.54 -7.54
CA GLN A 434 -15.62 -7.39 -6.14
C GLN A 434 -14.22 -7.97 -5.92
N ASN A 435 -13.42 -7.26 -5.12
CA ASN A 435 -12.12 -7.77 -4.72
C ASN A 435 -12.26 -9.09 -3.95
N ASP A 436 -11.51 -10.09 -4.40
CA ASP A 436 -11.47 -11.45 -3.87
C ASP A 436 -10.08 -11.81 -3.35
N PHE A 437 -9.19 -10.84 -3.27
CA PHE A 437 -7.83 -11.07 -2.82
C PHE A 437 -7.81 -11.38 -1.32
N PHE A 438 -7.08 -12.45 -0.96
CA PHE A 438 -6.91 -12.88 0.41
C PHE A 438 -5.50 -13.42 0.61
N GLN A 439 -4.91 -13.15 1.77
CA GLN A 439 -3.60 -13.66 2.18
C GLN A 439 -3.56 -13.92 3.68
N LEU A 440 -2.61 -14.72 4.12
CA LEU A 440 -2.18 -14.82 5.51
C LEU A 440 -0.84 -14.10 5.67
N VAL A 441 -0.74 -13.23 6.65
CA VAL A 441 0.53 -12.69 7.12
C VAL A 441 1.05 -13.64 8.19
N HIS A 442 2.18 -14.29 7.93
CA HIS A 442 2.74 -15.34 8.78
C HIS A 442 4.02 -14.84 9.47
N PHE A 443 3.96 -14.75 10.78
CA PHE A 443 5.07 -14.39 11.66
C PHE A 443 5.78 -15.65 12.09
N MET A 444 6.89 -16.00 11.44
CA MET A 444 7.63 -17.24 11.67
C MET A 444 8.55 -17.17 12.91
N PRO A 445 8.79 -18.30 13.61
CA PRO A 445 9.65 -18.34 14.79
C PRO A 445 11.11 -17.88 14.55
N ASN A 446 11.57 -17.87 13.31
CA ASN A 446 12.90 -17.38 12.94
C ASN A 446 12.99 -15.84 12.78
N GLY A 447 11.94 -15.11 13.14
CA GLY A 447 11.86 -13.65 13.02
C GLY A 447 11.49 -13.13 11.63
N ASN A 448 11.25 -13.99 10.65
CA ASN A 448 10.81 -13.58 9.32
C ASN A 448 9.28 -13.42 9.29
N VAL A 449 8.81 -12.53 8.40
CA VAL A 449 7.39 -12.37 8.09
C VAL A 449 7.18 -12.56 6.60
N GLU A 450 6.24 -13.42 6.24
CA GLU A 450 5.86 -13.65 4.85
C GLU A 450 4.36 -13.46 4.61
N ALA A 451 3.99 -13.17 3.37
CA ALA A 451 2.60 -13.12 2.94
C ALA A 451 2.30 -14.35 2.08
N ILE A 452 1.46 -15.24 2.59
CA ILE A 452 0.98 -16.45 1.90
C ILE A 452 -0.27 -16.09 1.12
N LEU A 453 -0.22 -16.18 -0.21
CA LEU A 453 -1.32 -15.79 -1.11
C LEU A 453 -2.29 -16.95 -1.34
N TYR A 454 -3.62 -16.67 -1.36
CA TYR A 454 -4.71 -17.63 -1.60
C TYR A 454 -5.58 -17.27 -2.79
#